data_a7ad08dad939eaa60228c6706f846472
#
_entry.id   a7ad08dad939eaa60228c6706f846472
#
_cell.length_a   1.000
_cell.length_b   1.000
_cell.length_c   1.000
_cell.angle_alpha   90.00
_cell.angle_beta   90.00
_cell.angle_gamma   90.00
#
_symmetry.space_group_name_H-M   'P 1'
#
loop_
_entity.id
_entity.type
_entity.pdbx_description
1 polymer ?
#
loop_
_entity_poly.entity_id
_entity_poly.type
_entity_poly.pdbx_seq_one_letter_code
_entity_poly.pdbx_strand_id
1 'polypeptide(L)'
;LGALPCYIKKKLGLRYITQPPFTQHNGAWIKYPAQQVESKRISWEREVLDALMDQVEHLGVCHYQQSFSPSLTNWLPLYWRGYVQTTHYTYRLPDIHDPEALFSAFQHNKRKNINKALKQGFQIGFDLPAEQFYAHHKSSLAKQGQTISYSLEEFQRMYDAAYQNNGGRTIWLRDSDG
;
A
#
# COMPACT_ATOMS: atom_id res chain seq x y z
N LEU A 1 -5.62 -3.84 -23.07
CA LEU A 1 -6.20 -4.59 -21.98
C LEU A 1 -5.87 -3.89 -20.65
N GLY A 2 -6.87 -3.75 -19.79
CA GLY A 2 -6.70 -3.22 -18.43
C GLY A 2 -7.51 -4.02 -17.42
N ALA A 3 -7.18 -3.83 -16.14
CA ALA A 3 -7.91 -4.38 -15.00
C ALA A 3 -7.95 -3.35 -13.87
N LEU A 4 -9.07 -3.27 -13.18
CA LEU A 4 -9.27 -2.42 -12.01
C LEU A 4 -9.87 -3.26 -10.88
N PRO A 5 -9.06 -3.78 -9.96
CA PRO A 5 -9.56 -4.51 -8.80
C PRO A 5 -10.38 -3.58 -7.90
N CYS A 6 -11.60 -3.96 -7.57
CA CYS A 6 -12.50 -3.17 -6.73
C CYS A 6 -12.86 -3.92 -5.45
N TYR A 7 -12.62 -3.30 -4.31
CA TYR A 7 -13.09 -3.78 -3.02
C TYR A 7 -14.41 -3.12 -2.67
N ILE A 8 -15.51 -3.87 -2.83
CA ILE A 8 -16.86 -3.36 -2.66
C ILE A 8 -17.36 -3.69 -1.26
N LYS A 9 -17.72 -2.66 -0.50
CA LYS A 9 -18.41 -2.77 0.78
C LYS A 9 -19.88 -2.43 0.62
N LYS A 10 -20.69 -2.96 1.55
CA LYS A 10 -22.11 -2.63 1.68
C LYS A 10 -22.39 -2.14 3.10
N LYS A 11 -23.09 -1.00 3.24
CA LYS A 11 -23.55 -0.47 4.52
C LYS A 11 -24.89 0.23 4.31
N LEU A 12 -25.88 -0.07 5.13
CA LEU A 12 -27.24 0.52 5.06
C LEU A 12 -27.85 0.44 3.64
N GLY A 13 -27.68 -0.68 2.95
CA GLY A 13 -28.16 -0.86 1.57
C GLY A 13 -27.32 -0.20 0.48
N LEU A 14 -26.40 0.68 0.82
CA LEU A 14 -25.52 1.37 -0.12
C LEU A 14 -24.27 0.57 -0.40
N ARG A 15 -23.77 0.66 -1.64
CA ARG A 15 -22.50 0.04 -2.09
C ARG A 15 -21.46 1.13 -2.28
N TYR A 16 -20.24 0.86 -1.85
CA TYR A 16 -19.11 1.77 -2.02
C TYR A 16 -17.80 1.02 -2.23
N ILE A 17 -16.93 1.60 -3.04
CA ILE A 17 -15.58 1.10 -3.29
C ILE A 17 -14.61 1.87 -2.41
N THR A 18 -13.80 1.13 -1.67
CA THR A 18 -12.73 1.68 -0.83
C THR A 18 -11.43 0.92 -1.05
N GLN A 19 -10.34 1.45 -0.50
CA GLN A 19 -9.08 0.74 -0.44
C GLN A 19 -9.26 -0.56 0.38
N PRO A 20 -8.83 -1.73 -0.14
CA PRO A 20 -8.86 -2.97 0.62
C PRO A 20 -7.89 -2.91 1.80
N PRO A 21 -8.14 -3.66 2.87
CA PRO A 21 -7.17 -3.81 3.97
C PRO A 21 -5.82 -4.31 3.45
N PHE A 22 -4.74 -3.96 4.14
CA PHE A 22 -3.36 -4.39 3.86
C PHE A 22 -2.83 -4.02 2.47
N THR A 23 -3.51 -3.13 1.74
CA THR A 23 -3.17 -2.76 0.37
C THR A 23 -2.83 -1.28 0.31
N GLN A 24 -1.57 -0.95 0.03
CA GLN A 24 -1.13 0.44 -0.08
C GLN A 24 -1.60 1.07 -1.40
N HIS A 25 -1.49 0.33 -2.49
CA HIS A 25 -1.90 0.77 -3.82
C HIS A 25 -2.86 -0.25 -4.43
N ASN A 26 -3.96 0.22 -4.96
CA ASN A 26 -4.95 -0.58 -5.65
C ASN A 26 -5.63 0.30 -6.69
N GLY A 27 -5.25 0.20 -7.92
CA GLY A 27 -5.76 1.02 -9.00
C GLY A 27 -5.70 0.27 -10.32
N ALA A 28 -5.82 1.00 -11.40
CA ALA A 28 -5.81 0.42 -12.72
C ALA A 28 -4.43 -0.17 -13.05
N TRP A 29 -4.45 -1.40 -13.53
CA TRP A 29 -3.35 -2.02 -14.24
C TRP A 29 -3.63 -1.96 -15.73
N ILE A 30 -2.64 -1.52 -16.52
CA ILE A 30 -2.77 -1.35 -17.97
C ILE A 30 -1.67 -2.15 -18.66
N LYS A 31 -2.07 -3.01 -19.59
CA LYS A 31 -1.14 -3.66 -20.52
C LYS A 31 -0.93 -2.77 -21.73
N TYR A 32 0.27 -2.24 -21.84
CA TYR A 32 0.64 -1.40 -22.97
C TYR A 32 0.99 -2.24 -24.21
N PRO A 33 0.56 -1.84 -25.41
CA PRO A 33 1.11 -2.37 -26.66
C PRO A 33 2.61 -2.08 -26.77
N ALA A 34 3.34 -2.96 -27.46
CA ALA A 34 4.77 -2.77 -27.64
C ALA A 34 5.08 -1.55 -28.55
N GLN A 35 6.23 -0.92 -28.33
CA GLN A 35 6.79 0.12 -29.19
C GLN A 35 5.89 1.34 -29.47
N GLN A 36 5.08 1.75 -28.48
CA GLN A 36 4.29 2.96 -28.62
C GLN A 36 5.12 4.22 -28.36
N VAL A 37 4.91 5.23 -29.20
CA VAL A 37 5.34 6.61 -28.89
C VAL A 37 4.49 7.17 -27.75
N GLU A 38 5.03 8.11 -26.99
CA GLU A 38 4.40 8.63 -25.76
C GLU A 38 2.98 9.15 -25.97
N SER A 39 2.73 9.89 -27.05
CA SER A 39 1.39 10.40 -27.37
C SER A 39 0.34 9.30 -27.57
N LYS A 40 0.73 8.19 -28.21
CA LYS A 40 -0.15 7.02 -28.35
C LYS A 40 -0.34 6.27 -27.04
N ARG A 41 0.70 6.24 -26.20
CA ARG A 41 0.61 5.67 -24.85
C ARG A 41 -0.40 6.44 -23.99
N ILE A 42 -0.33 7.77 -23.98
CA ILE A 42 -1.28 8.63 -23.26
C ILE A 42 -2.72 8.41 -23.76
N SER A 43 -2.92 8.33 -25.07
CA SER A 43 -4.22 8.04 -25.65
C SER A 43 -4.76 6.66 -25.25
N TRP A 44 -3.88 5.65 -25.26
CA TRP A 44 -4.22 4.29 -24.81
C TRP A 44 -4.59 4.23 -23.33
N GLU A 45 -3.84 4.90 -22.46
CA GLU A 45 -4.18 5.01 -21.04
C GLU A 45 -5.55 5.62 -20.84
N ARG A 46 -5.88 6.68 -21.59
CA ARG A 46 -7.19 7.33 -21.54
C ARG A 46 -8.30 6.35 -21.93
N GLU A 47 -8.18 5.68 -23.08
CA GLU A 47 -9.19 4.74 -23.56
C GLU A 47 -9.43 3.60 -22.56
N VAL A 48 -8.36 3.03 -22.00
CA VAL A 48 -8.46 1.95 -21.03
C VAL A 48 -9.07 2.43 -19.71
N LEU A 49 -8.66 3.60 -19.22
CA LEU A 49 -9.22 4.17 -17.99
C LEU A 49 -10.69 4.54 -18.16
N ASP A 50 -11.08 5.12 -19.30
CA ASP A 50 -12.47 5.44 -19.59
C ASP A 50 -13.34 4.16 -19.58
N ALA A 51 -12.90 3.11 -20.26
CA ALA A 51 -13.62 1.84 -20.28
C ALA A 51 -13.73 1.18 -18.89
N LEU A 52 -12.68 1.30 -18.05
CA LEU A 52 -12.70 0.78 -16.67
C LEU A 52 -13.65 1.58 -15.79
N MET A 53 -13.65 2.91 -15.92
CA MET A 53 -14.52 3.78 -15.14
C MET A 53 -15.98 3.65 -15.54
N ASP A 54 -16.29 3.42 -16.82
CA ASP A 54 -17.64 3.06 -17.25
C ASP A 54 -18.16 1.82 -16.51
N GLN A 55 -17.32 0.80 -16.35
CA GLN A 55 -17.71 -0.39 -15.57
C GLN A 55 -17.93 -0.08 -14.09
N VAL A 56 -17.09 0.79 -13.49
CA VAL A 56 -17.26 1.22 -12.09
C VAL A 56 -18.59 1.96 -11.91
N GLU A 57 -18.95 2.85 -12.81
CA GLU A 57 -20.21 3.58 -12.79
C GLU A 57 -21.42 2.65 -12.90
N HIS A 58 -21.35 1.62 -13.77
CA HIS A 58 -22.39 0.59 -13.90
C HIS A 58 -22.56 -0.28 -12.63
N LEU A 59 -21.57 -0.33 -11.74
CA LEU A 59 -21.73 -1.03 -10.45
C LEU A 59 -22.73 -0.33 -9.52
N GLY A 60 -23.14 0.90 -9.79
CA GLY A 60 -24.09 1.65 -8.98
C GLY A 60 -23.57 1.88 -7.56
N VAL A 61 -22.30 2.25 -7.41
CA VAL A 61 -21.69 2.60 -6.13
C VAL A 61 -21.95 4.09 -5.82
N CYS A 62 -22.23 4.38 -4.56
CA CYS A 62 -22.46 5.77 -4.12
C CYS A 62 -21.17 6.50 -3.73
N HIS A 63 -20.06 5.79 -3.60
CA HIS A 63 -18.76 6.35 -3.28
C HIS A 63 -17.65 5.49 -3.88
N TYR A 64 -16.62 6.15 -4.39
CA TYR A 64 -15.42 5.53 -4.94
C TYR A 64 -14.17 6.19 -4.36
N GLN A 65 -13.29 5.40 -3.79
CA GLN A 65 -11.99 5.84 -3.28
C GLN A 65 -10.96 4.73 -3.46
N GLN A 66 -9.90 5.01 -4.21
CA GLN A 66 -8.76 4.09 -4.39
C GLN A 66 -7.44 4.86 -4.44
N SER A 67 -6.38 4.25 -3.93
CA SER A 67 -5.01 4.76 -4.02
C SER A 67 -4.29 4.09 -5.19
N PHE A 68 -4.04 4.82 -6.25
CA PHE A 68 -3.37 4.30 -7.43
C PHE A 68 -1.86 4.17 -7.24
N SER A 69 -1.25 3.28 -8.00
CA SER A 69 0.20 3.16 -8.06
C SER A 69 0.82 4.46 -8.59
N PRO A 70 1.98 4.89 -8.07
CA PRO A 70 2.69 6.05 -8.60
C PRO A 70 3.17 5.90 -10.05
N SER A 71 3.10 4.70 -10.61
CA SER A 71 3.36 4.47 -12.04
C SER A 71 2.26 4.96 -12.97
N LEU A 72 1.03 5.14 -12.46
CA LEU A 72 -0.10 5.70 -13.21
C LEU A 72 -0.19 7.19 -12.91
N THR A 73 0.37 8.00 -13.79
CA THR A 73 0.43 9.47 -13.64
C THR A 73 -0.69 10.18 -14.39
N ASN A 74 -1.26 9.55 -15.42
CA ASN A 74 -2.34 10.12 -16.22
C ASN A 74 -3.70 9.80 -15.60
N TRP A 75 -4.22 10.74 -14.80
CA TRP A 75 -5.54 10.60 -14.17
C TRP A 75 -6.61 11.50 -14.84
N LEU A 76 -6.28 12.13 -15.96
CA LEU A 76 -7.14 13.07 -16.67
C LEU A 76 -8.55 12.51 -17.01
N PRO A 77 -8.71 11.22 -17.39
CA PRO A 77 -10.03 10.63 -17.60
C PRO A 77 -10.93 10.65 -16.36
N LEU A 78 -10.34 10.48 -15.17
CA LEU A 78 -11.08 10.56 -13.91
C LEU A 78 -11.44 12.01 -13.58
N TYR A 79 -10.55 12.96 -13.85
CA TYR A 79 -10.82 14.39 -13.67
C TYR A 79 -12.01 14.85 -14.50
N TRP A 80 -12.09 14.47 -15.76
CA TRP A 80 -13.20 14.82 -16.64
C TRP A 80 -14.55 14.22 -16.20
N ARG A 81 -14.51 13.13 -15.43
CA ARG A 81 -15.67 12.48 -14.81
C ARG A 81 -16.03 13.07 -13.45
N GLY A 82 -15.35 14.13 -13.01
CA GLY A 82 -15.62 14.83 -11.75
C GLY A 82 -14.98 14.18 -10.52
N TYR A 83 -14.06 13.23 -10.68
CA TYR A 83 -13.31 12.71 -9.54
C TYR A 83 -12.30 13.73 -9.02
N VAL A 84 -12.01 13.66 -7.72
CA VAL A 84 -11.03 14.51 -7.05
C VAL A 84 -9.81 13.68 -6.67
N GLN A 85 -8.63 14.22 -6.92
CA GLN A 85 -7.37 13.59 -6.52
C GLN A 85 -6.77 14.27 -5.29
N THR A 86 -6.23 13.44 -4.38
CA THR A 86 -5.28 13.87 -3.35
C THR A 86 -3.96 13.13 -3.54
N THR A 87 -2.86 13.74 -3.11
CA THR A 87 -1.52 13.17 -3.28
C THR A 87 -0.94 12.78 -1.94
N HIS A 88 -0.50 11.53 -1.83
CA HIS A 88 0.27 11.02 -0.71
C HIS A 88 1.73 10.86 -1.13
N TYR A 89 2.65 11.21 -0.23
CA TYR A 89 4.09 11.09 -0.47
C TYR A 89 4.66 9.94 0.35
N THR A 90 5.62 9.22 -0.24
CA THR A 90 6.39 8.19 0.45
C THR A 90 7.84 8.22 0.01
N TYR A 91 8.71 7.63 0.82
CA TYR A 91 10.11 7.45 0.46
C TYR A 91 10.30 6.10 -0.23
N ARG A 92 11.12 6.08 -1.25
CA ARG A 92 11.56 4.85 -1.92
C ARG A 92 13.07 4.74 -1.79
N LEU A 93 13.52 3.56 -1.46
CA LEU A 93 14.94 3.18 -1.53
C LEU A 93 15.10 2.40 -2.83
N PRO A 94 15.64 3.01 -3.91
CA PRO A 94 15.65 2.38 -5.23
C PRO A 94 16.66 1.23 -5.31
N ASP A 95 17.71 1.28 -4.51
CA ASP A 95 18.72 0.25 -4.40
C ASP A 95 19.02 -0.06 -2.93
N ILE A 96 18.92 -1.32 -2.56
CA ILE A 96 19.19 -1.84 -1.21
C ILE A 96 20.26 -2.95 -1.21
N HIS A 97 20.95 -3.15 -2.33
CA HIS A 97 21.96 -4.20 -2.47
C HIS A 97 23.26 -3.86 -1.73
N ASP A 98 23.55 -2.58 -1.55
CA ASP A 98 24.70 -2.10 -0.77
C ASP A 98 24.22 -1.39 0.51
N PRO A 99 24.13 -2.10 1.65
CA PRO A 99 23.68 -1.52 2.91
C PRO A 99 24.60 -0.42 3.44
N GLU A 100 25.91 -0.47 3.14
CA GLU A 100 26.88 0.54 3.62
C GLU A 100 26.71 1.85 2.86
N ALA A 101 26.59 1.79 1.55
CA ALA A 101 26.28 2.96 0.74
C ALA A 101 24.92 3.57 1.12
N LEU A 102 23.90 2.72 1.33
CA LEU A 102 22.59 3.15 1.79
C LEU A 102 22.67 3.84 3.17
N PHE A 103 23.37 3.25 4.13
CA PHE A 103 23.55 3.84 5.46
C PHE A 103 24.27 5.17 5.38
N SER A 104 25.29 5.27 4.54
CA SER A 104 26.07 6.51 4.33
C SER A 104 25.20 7.64 3.75
N ALA A 105 24.22 7.30 2.91
CA ALA A 105 23.28 8.23 2.30
C ALA A 105 22.22 8.77 3.28
N PHE A 106 22.02 8.12 4.43
CA PHE A 106 21.06 8.60 5.42
C PHE A 106 21.51 9.93 6.05
N GLN A 107 20.54 10.76 6.41
CA GLN A 107 20.78 11.97 7.18
C GLN A 107 21.52 11.66 8.49
N HIS A 108 22.38 12.58 8.93
CA HIS A 108 23.20 12.42 10.14
C HIS A 108 22.41 11.95 11.37
N ASN A 109 21.24 12.54 11.63
CA ASN A 109 20.40 12.17 12.76
C ASN A 109 19.90 10.72 12.69
N LYS A 110 19.61 10.23 11.49
CA LYS A 110 19.18 8.82 11.30
C LYS A 110 20.32 7.86 11.58
N ARG A 111 21.52 8.14 11.06
CA ARG A 111 22.72 7.35 11.36
C ARG A 111 23.05 7.34 12.84
N LYS A 112 22.95 8.51 13.51
CA LYS A 112 23.14 8.61 14.96
C LYS A 112 22.18 7.72 15.74
N ASN A 113 20.90 7.73 15.39
CA ASN A 113 19.89 6.90 16.05
C ASN A 113 20.14 5.40 15.82
N ILE A 114 20.49 4.99 14.61
CA ILE A 114 20.84 3.59 14.29
C ILE A 114 22.06 3.16 15.12
N ASN A 115 23.13 3.96 15.14
CA ASN A 115 24.32 3.65 15.91
C ASN A 115 24.06 3.60 17.42
N LYS A 116 23.13 4.44 17.93
CA LYS A 116 22.70 4.38 19.32
C LYS A 116 21.96 3.06 19.61
N ALA A 117 21.04 2.67 18.75
CA ALA A 117 20.29 1.42 18.89
C ALA A 117 21.24 0.19 18.88
N LEU A 118 22.17 0.15 17.93
CA LEU A 118 23.19 -0.93 17.86
C LEU A 118 24.01 -1.06 19.16
N LYS A 119 24.33 0.05 19.80
CA LYS A 119 25.07 0.05 21.10
C LYS A 119 24.22 -0.39 22.28
N GLN A 120 22.89 -0.33 22.18
CA GLN A 120 21.96 -0.74 23.22
C GLN A 120 21.65 -2.23 23.22
N GLY A 121 22.23 -3.00 22.31
CA GLY A 121 22.10 -4.47 22.27
C GLY A 121 20.71 -4.95 21.86
N PHE A 122 19.97 -4.17 21.08
CA PHE A 122 18.68 -4.61 20.54
C PHE A 122 18.81 -5.90 19.74
N GLN A 123 17.86 -6.79 19.95
CA GLN A 123 17.71 -8.00 19.17
C GLN A 123 16.71 -7.77 18.03
N ILE A 124 17.01 -8.30 16.86
CA ILE A 124 16.16 -8.22 15.66
C ILE A 124 15.79 -9.63 15.24
N GLY A 125 14.51 -9.86 14.91
CA GLY A 125 14.04 -11.11 14.34
C GLY A 125 12.97 -10.88 13.28
N PHE A 126 12.58 -11.97 12.60
CA PHE A 126 11.72 -11.95 11.43
C PHE A 126 10.53 -12.91 11.51
N ASP A 127 10.25 -13.40 12.70
CA ASP A 127 9.30 -14.49 12.97
C ASP A 127 8.27 -14.14 14.05
N LEU A 128 7.94 -12.85 14.22
CA LEU A 128 6.94 -12.45 15.20
C LEU A 128 5.58 -13.08 14.85
N PRO A 129 4.96 -13.88 15.75
CA PRO A 129 3.65 -14.45 15.51
C PRO A 129 2.59 -13.41 15.20
N ALA A 130 1.63 -13.78 14.35
CA ALA A 130 0.59 -12.86 13.88
C ALA A 130 -0.22 -12.24 15.02
N GLU A 131 -0.54 -13.02 16.05
CA GLU A 131 -1.28 -12.56 17.22
C GLU A 131 -0.51 -11.49 18.00
N GLN A 132 0.79 -11.67 18.16
CA GLN A 132 1.63 -10.69 18.84
C GLN A 132 1.75 -9.40 18.03
N PHE A 133 1.98 -9.52 16.71
CA PHE A 133 2.00 -8.34 15.83
C PHE A 133 0.67 -7.59 15.90
N TYR A 134 -0.45 -8.31 15.79
CA TYR A 134 -1.78 -7.71 15.85
C TYR A 134 -2.02 -6.98 17.20
N ALA A 135 -1.63 -7.59 18.31
CA ALA A 135 -1.78 -6.99 19.64
C ALA A 135 -0.95 -5.69 19.77
N HIS A 136 0.31 -5.70 19.29
CA HIS A 136 1.15 -4.50 19.26
C HIS A 136 0.58 -3.41 18.36
N HIS A 137 0.12 -3.77 17.17
CA HIS A 137 -0.50 -2.82 16.24
C HIS A 137 -1.76 -2.19 16.85
N LYS A 138 -2.64 -3.00 17.43
CA LYS A 138 -3.86 -2.56 18.14
C LYS A 138 -3.53 -1.59 19.27
N SER A 139 -2.53 -1.92 20.10
CA SER A 139 -2.06 -1.05 21.17
C SER A 139 -1.51 0.27 20.66
N SER A 140 -0.71 0.25 19.58
CA SER A 140 -0.13 1.44 18.98
C SER A 140 -1.19 2.38 18.41
N LEU A 141 -2.22 1.84 17.75
CA LEU A 141 -3.34 2.63 17.24
C LEU A 141 -4.17 3.22 18.38
N ALA A 142 -4.43 2.45 19.44
CA ALA A 142 -5.18 2.92 20.61
C ALA A 142 -4.48 4.11 21.29
N LYS A 143 -3.14 4.11 21.38
CA LYS A 143 -2.36 5.26 21.89
C LYS A 143 -2.53 6.53 21.03
N GLN A 144 -2.92 6.41 19.78
CA GLN A 144 -3.19 7.51 18.85
C GLN A 144 -4.69 7.85 18.75
N GLY A 145 -5.53 7.27 19.62
CA GLY A 145 -6.98 7.44 19.58
C GLY A 145 -7.65 6.77 18.37
N GLN A 146 -6.95 5.84 17.71
CA GLN A 146 -7.44 5.12 16.54
C GLN A 146 -7.82 3.68 16.90
N THR A 147 -8.68 3.08 16.07
CA THR A 147 -9.07 1.68 16.18
C THR A 147 -8.62 0.90 14.96
N ILE A 148 -8.27 -0.37 15.18
CA ILE A 148 -7.94 -1.27 14.08
C ILE A 148 -9.21 -1.59 13.28
N SER A 149 -9.14 -1.56 11.95
CA SER A 149 -10.29 -1.68 11.05
C SER A 149 -10.55 -3.09 10.53
N TYR A 150 -9.77 -4.07 10.97
CA TYR A 150 -9.84 -5.47 10.57
C TYR A 150 -9.70 -6.39 11.79
N SER A 151 -10.22 -7.61 11.69
CA SER A 151 -10.15 -8.61 12.75
C SER A 151 -8.80 -9.32 12.81
N LEU A 152 -8.52 -9.99 13.95
CA LEU A 152 -7.34 -10.86 14.05
C LEU A 152 -7.38 -11.99 13.00
N GLU A 153 -8.55 -12.57 12.77
CA GLU A 153 -8.74 -13.64 11.79
C GLU A 153 -8.42 -13.18 10.36
N GLU A 154 -8.87 -11.99 9.97
CA GLU A 154 -8.52 -11.40 8.67
C GLU A 154 -7.02 -11.15 8.54
N PHE A 155 -6.40 -10.64 9.62
CA PHE A 155 -4.96 -10.42 9.66
C PHE A 155 -4.19 -11.74 9.56
N GLN A 156 -4.59 -12.78 10.31
CA GLN A 156 -3.97 -14.09 10.30
C GLN A 156 -3.96 -14.70 8.89
N ARG A 157 -5.11 -14.66 8.19
CA ARG A 157 -5.19 -15.17 6.82
C ARG A 157 -4.22 -14.45 5.87
N MET A 158 -4.14 -13.12 5.98
CA MET A 158 -3.17 -12.35 5.17
C MET A 158 -1.74 -12.69 5.55
N TYR A 159 -1.44 -12.78 6.84
CA TYR A 159 -0.12 -13.11 7.37
C TYR A 159 0.36 -14.48 6.87
N ASP A 160 -0.48 -15.51 7.02
CA ASP A 160 -0.15 -16.87 6.57
C ASP A 160 0.07 -16.91 5.06
N ALA A 161 -0.79 -16.28 4.29
CA ALA A 161 -0.64 -16.19 2.85
C ALA A 161 0.67 -15.48 2.44
N ALA A 162 1.04 -14.39 3.12
CA ALA A 162 2.28 -13.67 2.86
C ALA A 162 3.51 -14.52 3.14
N TYR A 163 3.53 -15.26 4.26
CA TYR A 163 4.62 -16.16 4.62
C TYR A 163 4.73 -17.35 3.68
N GLN A 164 3.62 -18.00 3.38
CA GLN A 164 3.60 -19.19 2.49
C GLN A 164 4.06 -18.87 1.06
N ASN A 165 3.77 -17.67 0.58
CA ASN A 165 4.12 -17.24 -0.78
C ASN A 165 5.38 -16.36 -0.84
N ASN A 166 6.14 -16.23 0.24
CA ASN A 166 7.29 -15.33 0.35
C ASN A 166 6.99 -13.89 -0.04
N GLY A 167 5.73 -13.44 0.17
CA GLY A 167 5.24 -12.11 -0.16
C GLY A 167 5.46 -11.07 0.93
N GLY A 168 5.90 -11.49 2.13
CA GLY A 168 6.14 -10.61 3.26
C GLY A 168 6.79 -11.30 4.45
N ARG A 169 7.32 -10.48 5.35
CA ARG A 169 7.90 -10.90 6.63
C ARG A 169 7.58 -9.83 7.67
N THR A 170 7.40 -10.26 8.92
CA THR A 170 7.40 -9.33 10.06
C THR A 170 8.82 -9.12 10.55
N ILE A 171 9.13 -7.89 10.93
CA ILE A 171 10.39 -7.56 11.60
C ILE A 171 10.03 -7.09 13.01
N TRP A 172 10.69 -7.67 14.01
CA TRP A 172 10.57 -7.20 15.38
C TRP A 172 11.90 -6.74 15.93
N LEU A 173 11.83 -5.82 16.86
CA LEU A 173 12.96 -5.30 17.61
C LEU A 173 12.63 -5.39 19.10
N ARG A 174 13.52 -5.97 19.90
CA ARG A 174 13.41 -6.02 21.35
C ARG A 174 14.64 -5.39 21.97
N ASP A 175 14.44 -4.67 23.06
CA ASP A 175 15.54 -4.24 23.93
C ASP A 175 15.94 -5.34 24.92
N SER A 176 16.89 -5.03 25.80
CA SER A 176 17.40 -5.97 26.81
C SER A 176 16.31 -6.39 27.83
N ASP A 177 15.22 -5.65 27.91
CA ASP A 177 14.18 -5.84 28.93
C ASP A 177 12.97 -6.63 28.37
N GLY A 178 12.94 -6.90 27.04
CA GLY A 178 11.99 -7.80 26.37
C GLY A 178 10.82 -7.12 25.70
#